data_8ce81fe732eebc715cf59368002e58f0
#
_entry.id   8ce81fe732eebc715cf59368002e58f0
#
_cell.length_a   1.000
_cell.length_b   1.000
_cell.length_c   1.000
_cell.angle_alpha   90.00
_cell.angle_beta   90.00
_cell.angle_gamma   90.00
#
_symmetry.space_group_name_H-M   'P 1'
#
loop_
_entity.id
_entity.type
_entity.pdbx_description
1 polymer ?
#
loop_
_entity_poly.entity_id
_entity_poly.type
_entity_poly.pdbx_seq_one_letter_code
_entity_poly.pdbx_strand_id
1 'polypeptide(L)'
;MSGPEKFHSVFARNCEIRRIDRELAASFLNACHLYGDCAAAYRYGLFVSRSPGGAKVAAVDSAEGCAVGAAEGRQTYPIGTLVAVASFSKARRWSKKGENGEQETICSYEWLRYASLPELRVLGGMGRILARFIEDFHPDDIMSYVPLRHFSGEVYESLGFVSEGVKVFENGEQSRKYRLKLKEYH
;
A
#
# COMPACT_ATOMS: atom_id res chain seq x y z
N MET A 1 -25.91 19.53 -1.25
CA MET A 1 -25.42 19.13 -2.59
C MET A 1 -23.92 19.26 -2.56
N SER A 2 -23.21 18.13 -2.30
CA SER A 2 -21.75 18.10 -2.28
C SER A 2 -21.27 18.15 -3.73
N GLY A 3 -20.48 19.18 -4.07
CA GLY A 3 -19.83 19.28 -5.38
C GLY A 3 -18.86 18.10 -5.60
N PRO A 4 -18.44 17.82 -6.84
CA PRO A 4 -17.50 16.72 -7.10
C PRO A 4 -16.21 16.95 -6.32
N GLU A 5 -15.86 16.00 -5.44
CA GLU A 5 -14.59 16.02 -4.72
C GLU A 5 -13.44 16.09 -5.73
N LYS A 6 -12.70 17.18 -5.72
CA LYS A 6 -11.52 17.35 -6.58
C LYS A 6 -10.36 16.56 -5.99
N PHE A 7 -10.17 15.33 -6.47
CA PHE A 7 -8.96 14.56 -6.14
C PHE A 7 -7.76 15.09 -6.94
N HIS A 8 -6.68 15.32 -6.23
CA HIS A 8 -5.38 15.55 -6.83
C HIS A 8 -4.72 14.22 -7.19
N SER A 9 -3.87 14.19 -8.19
CA SER A 9 -3.22 12.95 -8.62
C SER A 9 -1.70 13.12 -8.72
N VAL A 10 -0.99 12.16 -8.15
CA VAL A 10 0.46 12.00 -8.31
C VAL A 10 0.72 10.64 -8.95
N PHE A 11 1.56 10.61 -9.97
CA PHE A 11 1.99 9.33 -10.56
C PHE A 11 3.07 8.70 -9.70
N ALA A 12 2.91 7.45 -9.35
CA ALA A 12 3.89 6.71 -8.55
C ALA A 12 5.30 6.65 -9.21
N ARG A 13 5.39 6.75 -10.55
CA ARG A 13 6.68 6.87 -11.27
C ARG A 13 7.48 8.12 -10.90
N ASN A 14 6.82 9.13 -10.35
CA ASN A 14 7.44 10.36 -9.84
C ASN A 14 7.74 10.29 -8.35
N CYS A 15 7.59 9.12 -7.73
CA CYS A 15 7.87 8.87 -6.34
C CYS A 15 9.01 7.87 -6.18
N GLU A 16 9.74 7.98 -5.09
CA GLU A 16 10.70 6.99 -4.61
C GLU A 16 10.04 6.13 -3.55
N ILE A 17 10.32 4.83 -3.54
CA ILE A 17 9.86 3.91 -2.50
C ILE A 17 11.00 3.73 -1.50
N ARG A 18 10.70 3.96 -0.22
CA ARG A 18 11.64 3.74 0.88
C ARG A 18 11.00 2.87 1.95
N ARG A 19 11.81 2.04 2.59
CA ARG A 19 11.42 1.46 3.88
C ARG A 19 11.41 2.56 4.92
N ILE A 20 10.37 2.57 5.75
CA ILE A 20 10.19 3.57 6.79
C ILE A 20 10.07 2.90 8.16
N ASP A 21 10.38 3.63 9.21
CA ASP A 21 10.24 3.19 10.58
C ASP A 21 8.77 3.11 11.02
N ARG A 22 8.57 2.60 12.23
CA ARG A 22 7.24 2.42 12.80
C ARG A 22 6.58 3.76 13.13
N GLU A 23 7.33 4.72 13.63
CA GLU A 23 6.79 5.99 14.11
C GLU A 23 6.21 6.81 12.97
N LEU A 24 6.97 6.96 11.89
CA LEU A 24 6.54 7.65 10.68
C LEU A 24 5.31 6.96 10.04
N ALA A 25 5.36 5.63 9.93
CA ALA A 25 4.24 4.87 9.36
C ALA A 25 2.99 4.97 10.22
N ALA A 26 3.11 4.83 11.55
CA ALA A 26 1.99 4.91 12.47
C ALA A 26 1.35 6.32 12.45
N SER A 27 2.19 7.37 12.48
CA SER A 27 1.71 8.75 12.37
C SER A 27 0.88 8.96 11.09
N PHE A 28 1.40 8.50 9.95
CA PHE A 28 0.71 8.63 8.66
C PHE A 28 -0.57 7.80 8.60
N LEU A 29 -0.51 6.52 8.99
CA LEU A 29 -1.67 5.63 8.91
C LEU A 29 -2.78 6.04 9.88
N ASN A 30 -2.45 6.51 11.09
CA ASN A 30 -3.45 7.01 12.02
C ASN A 30 -4.15 8.27 11.52
N ALA A 31 -3.49 9.08 10.72
CA ALA A 31 -4.07 10.28 10.12
C ALA A 31 -4.87 9.99 8.83
N CYS A 32 -4.46 8.99 8.04
CA CYS A 32 -4.94 8.82 6.67
C CYS A 32 -5.70 7.50 6.42
N HIS A 33 -5.60 6.49 7.30
CA HIS A 33 -6.25 5.20 7.10
C HIS A 33 -7.44 5.01 8.02
N LEU A 34 -8.57 4.50 7.51
CA LEU A 34 -9.81 4.32 8.27
C LEU A 34 -9.63 3.54 9.58
N TYR A 35 -8.77 2.53 9.58
CA TYR A 35 -8.49 1.68 10.75
C TYR A 35 -7.15 2.01 11.44
N GLY A 36 -6.51 3.11 11.06
CA GLY A 36 -5.21 3.50 11.60
C GLY A 36 -4.08 2.50 11.34
N ASP A 37 -3.00 2.61 12.13
CA ASP A 37 -1.86 1.69 12.11
C ASP A 37 -2.22 0.33 12.71
N CYS A 38 -1.38 -0.66 12.44
CA CYS A 38 -1.48 -2.00 13.00
C CYS A 38 -0.10 -2.61 13.25
N ALA A 39 -0.07 -3.75 13.95
CA ALA A 39 1.15 -4.51 14.15
C ALA A 39 1.67 -5.05 12.80
N ALA A 40 2.67 -4.40 12.22
CA ALA A 40 3.29 -4.77 10.97
C ALA A 40 4.79 -4.97 11.15
N ALA A 41 5.39 -5.85 10.32
CA ALA A 41 6.83 -6.08 10.31
C ALA A 41 7.55 -5.20 9.30
N TYR A 42 6.90 -4.93 8.17
CA TYR A 42 7.50 -4.18 7.06
C TYR A 42 6.61 -3.00 6.68
N ARG A 43 7.23 -1.86 6.46
CA ARG A 43 6.55 -0.62 6.13
C ARG A 43 7.28 0.10 5.01
N TYR A 44 6.52 0.57 4.03
CA TYR A 44 7.01 1.31 2.88
C TYR A 44 6.28 2.63 2.74
N GLY A 45 7.04 3.68 2.45
CA GLY A 45 6.53 4.99 2.09
C GLY A 45 6.82 5.32 0.62
N LEU A 46 5.90 6.01 -0.02
CA LEU A 46 6.10 6.66 -1.31
C LEU A 46 6.39 8.13 -1.06
N PHE A 47 7.57 8.58 -1.49
CA PHE A 47 8.01 9.97 -1.37
C PHE A 47 8.09 10.60 -2.75
N VAL A 48 7.57 11.80 -2.90
CA VAL A 48 7.70 12.56 -4.15
C VAL A 48 9.17 12.76 -4.48
N SER A 49 9.62 12.30 -5.63
CA SER A 49 11.02 12.41 -6.08
C SER A 49 11.20 13.32 -7.29
N ARG A 50 10.10 13.64 -7.99
CA ARG A 50 10.11 14.53 -9.15
C ARG A 50 8.86 15.39 -9.16
N SER A 51 9.04 16.68 -9.44
CA SER A 51 7.91 17.57 -9.70
C SER A 51 7.28 17.28 -11.07
N PRO A 52 5.96 17.38 -11.24
CA PRO A 52 5.33 17.34 -12.55
C PRO A 52 5.83 18.54 -13.38
N GLY A 53 6.71 18.30 -14.36
CA GLY A 53 7.26 19.36 -15.19
C GLY A 53 8.78 19.33 -15.35
N GLY A 54 9.49 18.40 -14.74
CA GLY A 54 10.91 18.11 -15.06
C GLY A 54 11.96 19.05 -14.45
N ALA A 55 11.61 19.97 -13.57
CA ALA A 55 12.61 20.76 -12.83
C ALA A 55 13.17 19.93 -11.67
N LYS A 56 14.47 19.66 -11.67
CA LYS A 56 15.20 19.16 -10.51
C LYS A 56 15.29 20.32 -9.50
N VAL A 57 14.51 20.27 -8.44
CA VAL A 57 14.72 21.16 -7.30
C VAL A 57 15.67 20.45 -6.34
N ALA A 58 16.71 21.16 -5.89
CA ALA A 58 17.71 20.65 -4.97
C ALA A 58 17.04 20.18 -3.67
N ALA A 59 17.58 19.10 -3.09
CA ALA A 59 17.15 18.57 -1.81
C ALA A 59 17.24 19.65 -0.72
N VAL A 60 16.15 19.88 -0.01
CA VAL A 60 16.15 20.66 1.22
C VAL A 60 15.99 19.66 2.36
N ASP A 61 17.08 19.48 3.11
CA ASP A 61 17.05 18.82 4.41
C ASP A 61 16.32 19.73 5.39
N SER A 62 15.09 19.38 5.72
CA SER A 62 14.50 19.73 7.02
C SER A 62 13.05 19.23 7.09
N ALA A 63 12.81 18.46 8.13
CA ALA A 63 11.48 18.09 8.59
C ALA A 63 10.85 19.33 9.26
N GLU A 64 10.11 20.13 8.48
CA GLU A 64 9.12 21.07 9.04
C GLU A 64 8.26 21.67 7.91
N GLY A 65 6.93 21.59 8.07
CA GLY A 65 6.00 22.50 7.41
C GLY A 65 5.48 22.09 6.05
N CYS A 66 4.24 21.66 6.06
CA CYS A 66 3.37 21.61 4.88
C CYS A 66 3.22 23.02 4.30
N ALA A 67 4.02 23.40 3.29
CA ALA A 67 3.82 24.65 2.55
C ALA A 67 3.05 24.35 1.27
N VAL A 68 1.78 24.75 1.23
CA VAL A 68 0.90 24.69 0.07
C VAL A 68 1.17 25.94 -0.77
N GLY A 69 1.90 25.80 -1.87
CA GLY A 69 2.01 26.82 -2.89
C GLY A 69 0.93 26.62 -3.95
N ALA A 70 -0.10 27.46 -3.94
CA ALA A 70 -1.18 27.43 -4.93
C ALA A 70 -0.77 28.19 -6.18
N ALA A 71 -0.48 27.47 -7.27
CA ALA A 71 -0.66 27.97 -8.64
C ALA A 71 -1.99 27.41 -9.15
N GLU A 72 -2.80 28.23 -9.77
CA GLU A 72 -4.18 27.93 -10.20
C GLU A 72 -4.26 26.56 -10.91
N GLY A 73 -4.99 25.62 -10.32
CA GLY A 73 -5.48 24.40 -10.94
C GLY A 73 -4.70 23.11 -10.72
N ARG A 74 -3.49 23.09 -10.14
CA ARG A 74 -2.73 21.87 -9.92
C ARG A 74 -1.96 21.93 -8.60
N GLN A 75 -2.46 21.20 -7.59
CA GLN A 75 -1.72 21.06 -6.33
C GLN A 75 -0.42 20.27 -6.60
N THR A 76 0.73 20.86 -6.31
CA THR A 76 2.04 20.22 -6.39
C THR A 76 2.53 19.89 -5.00
N TYR A 77 3.04 18.67 -4.83
CA TYR A 77 3.65 18.25 -3.57
C TYR A 77 5.16 18.45 -3.66
N PRO A 78 5.81 19.06 -2.66
CA PRO A 78 7.26 19.21 -2.61
C PRO A 78 7.99 17.86 -2.74
N ILE A 79 9.21 17.89 -3.30
CA ILE A 79 10.08 16.71 -3.31
C ILE A 79 10.38 16.32 -1.85
N GLY A 80 10.32 15.03 -1.55
CA GLY A 80 10.46 14.50 -0.19
C GLY A 80 9.14 14.33 0.57
N THR A 81 8.01 14.85 0.05
CA THR A 81 6.71 14.65 0.69
C THR A 81 6.33 13.17 0.68
N LEU A 82 6.00 12.62 1.86
CA LEU A 82 5.42 11.29 2.00
C LEU A 82 3.95 11.33 1.58
N VAL A 83 3.60 10.63 0.51
CA VAL A 83 2.26 10.68 -0.11
C VAL A 83 1.45 9.41 0.04
N ALA A 84 2.07 8.28 0.32
CA ALA A 84 1.37 7.03 0.63
C ALA A 84 2.23 6.12 1.49
N VAL A 85 1.56 5.28 2.30
CA VAL A 85 2.19 4.27 3.15
C VAL A 85 1.50 2.94 2.97
N ALA A 86 2.30 1.87 2.93
CA ALA A 86 1.82 0.49 3.00
C ALA A 86 2.52 -0.29 4.10
N SER A 87 1.80 -1.25 4.70
CA SER A 87 2.35 -2.12 5.72
C SER A 87 2.04 -3.59 5.47
N PHE A 88 3.00 -4.45 5.82
CA PHE A 88 2.94 -5.90 5.62
C PHE A 88 3.29 -6.65 6.90
N SER A 89 2.72 -7.85 7.06
CA SER A 89 3.02 -8.75 8.17
C SER A 89 4.43 -9.31 8.08
N LYS A 90 4.89 -9.98 9.15
CA LYS A 90 5.99 -10.91 9.04
C LYS A 90 5.59 -12.14 8.23
N ALA A 91 6.59 -12.87 7.71
CA ALA A 91 6.37 -14.13 7.03
C ALA A 91 5.60 -15.12 7.91
N ARG A 92 4.59 -15.75 7.33
CA ARG A 92 3.94 -16.94 7.88
C ARG A 92 4.39 -18.13 7.05
N ARG A 93 5.05 -19.07 7.70
CA ARG A 93 5.48 -20.32 7.04
C ARG A 93 4.54 -21.43 7.45
N TRP A 94 4.03 -22.14 6.45
CA TRP A 94 3.18 -23.30 6.65
C TRP A 94 3.60 -24.38 5.64
N SER A 95 3.42 -25.64 6.04
CA SER A 95 3.83 -26.77 5.19
C SER A 95 2.60 -27.37 4.54
N LYS A 96 2.73 -27.67 3.26
CA LYS A 96 1.76 -28.41 2.47
C LYS A 96 2.41 -29.69 1.96
N LYS A 97 1.64 -30.77 1.92
CA LYS A 97 2.08 -32.03 1.32
C LYS A 97 1.80 -31.95 -0.18
N GLY A 98 2.85 -31.98 -0.99
CA GLY A 98 2.76 -32.05 -2.44
C GLY A 98 2.21 -33.38 -2.93
N GLU A 99 1.86 -33.47 -4.21
CA GLU A 99 1.33 -34.70 -4.83
C GLU A 99 2.30 -35.90 -4.72
N ASN A 100 3.59 -35.65 -4.71
CA ASN A 100 4.63 -36.65 -4.57
C ASN A 100 4.93 -37.06 -3.12
N GLY A 101 4.13 -36.55 -2.14
CA GLY A 101 4.35 -36.85 -0.72
C GLY A 101 5.43 -35.99 -0.04
N GLU A 102 6.14 -35.14 -0.76
CA GLU A 102 7.12 -34.21 -0.22
C GLU A 102 6.43 -33.07 0.52
N GLN A 103 7.05 -32.60 1.62
CA GLN A 103 6.58 -31.42 2.33
C GLN A 103 7.17 -30.15 1.68
N GLU A 104 6.30 -29.32 1.15
CA GLU A 104 6.66 -28.00 0.64
C GLU A 104 6.36 -26.93 1.69
N THR A 105 7.34 -26.06 1.97
CA THR A 105 7.14 -24.92 2.86
C THR A 105 6.78 -23.70 2.05
N ILE A 106 5.59 -23.14 2.32
CA ILE A 106 5.06 -21.93 1.69
C ILE A 106 5.34 -20.73 2.58
N CYS A 107 5.92 -19.68 1.99
CA CYS A 107 6.22 -18.40 2.65
C CYS A 107 5.16 -17.36 2.26
N SER A 108 4.20 -17.14 3.13
CA SER A 108 3.04 -16.29 2.91
C SER A 108 3.16 -14.99 3.73
N TYR A 109 2.69 -13.88 3.15
CA TYR A 109 2.62 -12.58 3.82
C TYR A 109 1.22 -12.01 3.74
N GLU A 110 0.93 -11.03 4.58
CA GLU A 110 -0.32 -10.30 4.55
C GLU A 110 -0.05 -8.82 4.27
N TRP A 111 -0.71 -8.25 3.27
CA TRP A 111 -0.78 -6.81 3.06
C TRP A 111 -1.83 -6.24 3.99
N LEU A 112 -1.39 -5.56 5.04
CA LEU A 112 -2.23 -5.16 6.16
C LEU A 112 -2.92 -3.82 5.94
N ARG A 113 -2.19 -2.81 5.43
CA ARG A 113 -2.67 -1.44 5.25
C ARG A 113 -2.10 -0.79 4.00
N TYR A 114 -2.90 0.06 3.39
CA TYR A 114 -2.45 1.05 2.41
C TYR A 114 -3.29 2.32 2.59
N ALA A 115 -2.63 3.47 2.65
CA ALA A 115 -3.28 4.77 2.61
C ALA A 115 -2.45 5.76 1.79
N SER A 116 -3.13 6.70 1.17
CA SER A 116 -2.54 7.92 0.62
C SER A 116 -3.01 9.13 1.42
N LEU A 117 -2.38 10.28 1.21
CA LEU A 117 -2.88 11.54 1.77
C LEU A 117 -4.36 11.74 1.39
N PRO A 118 -5.16 12.37 2.26
CA PRO A 118 -6.53 12.75 1.93
C PRO A 118 -6.57 13.55 0.62
N GLU A 119 -7.62 13.35 -0.18
CA GLU A 119 -7.83 14.01 -1.48
C GLU A 119 -6.73 13.74 -2.53
N LEU A 120 -5.76 12.88 -2.24
CA LEU A 120 -4.69 12.52 -3.17
C LEU A 120 -4.84 11.08 -3.67
N ARG A 121 -4.83 10.91 -4.99
CA ARG A 121 -4.70 9.61 -5.66
C ARG A 121 -3.26 9.40 -6.13
N VAL A 122 -2.60 8.39 -5.61
CA VAL A 122 -1.27 7.98 -6.09
C VAL A 122 -1.45 6.90 -7.16
N LEU A 123 -1.48 7.34 -8.42
CA LEU A 123 -1.71 6.46 -9.57
C LEU A 123 -0.57 5.45 -9.73
N GLY A 124 -0.90 4.16 -9.64
CA GLY A 124 0.07 3.06 -9.65
C GLY A 124 0.84 2.88 -8.34
N GLY A 125 0.46 3.57 -7.26
CA GLY A 125 1.16 3.52 -5.96
C GLY A 125 1.18 2.14 -5.35
N MET A 126 0.01 1.51 -5.26
CA MET A 126 -0.11 0.14 -4.74
C MET A 126 0.73 -0.86 -5.53
N GLY A 127 0.63 -0.83 -6.87
CA GLY A 127 1.39 -1.76 -7.72
C GLY A 127 2.90 -1.60 -7.57
N ARG A 128 3.41 -0.38 -7.45
CA ARG A 128 4.85 -0.16 -7.25
C ARG A 128 5.33 -0.63 -5.88
N ILE A 129 4.57 -0.39 -4.81
CA ILE A 129 4.93 -0.90 -3.49
C ILE A 129 4.88 -2.43 -3.46
N LEU A 130 3.85 -3.03 -4.08
CA LEU A 130 3.73 -4.47 -4.20
C LEU A 130 4.93 -5.08 -4.93
N ALA A 131 5.31 -4.53 -6.08
CA ALA A 131 6.48 -4.99 -6.84
C ALA A 131 7.77 -4.90 -6.01
N ARG A 132 7.97 -3.80 -5.30
CA ARG A 132 9.13 -3.64 -4.41
C ARG A 132 9.12 -4.63 -3.25
N PHE A 133 7.97 -4.90 -2.64
CA PHE A 133 7.85 -5.89 -1.59
C PHE A 133 8.17 -7.31 -2.10
N ILE A 134 7.68 -7.65 -3.29
CA ILE A 134 7.98 -8.94 -3.94
C ILE A 134 9.49 -9.06 -4.22
N GLU A 135 10.12 -8.00 -4.72
CA GLU A 135 11.56 -7.95 -4.97
C GLU A 135 12.40 -8.10 -3.69
N ASP A 136 11.97 -7.47 -2.59
CA ASP A 136 12.70 -7.51 -1.31
C ASP A 136 12.57 -8.86 -0.59
N PHE A 137 11.44 -9.58 -0.71
CA PHE A 137 11.14 -10.74 0.14
C PHE A 137 10.86 -12.05 -0.61
N HIS A 138 10.65 -12.01 -1.91
CA HIS A 138 10.38 -13.20 -2.75
C HIS A 138 9.31 -14.11 -2.14
N PRO A 139 8.11 -13.59 -1.80
CA PRO A 139 7.05 -14.37 -1.19
C PRO A 139 6.50 -15.43 -2.17
N ASP A 140 6.01 -16.55 -1.64
CA ASP A 140 5.26 -17.52 -2.45
C ASP A 140 3.83 -17.04 -2.69
N ASP A 141 3.24 -16.34 -1.71
CA ASP A 141 1.98 -15.63 -1.86
C ASP A 141 1.85 -14.41 -0.94
N ILE A 142 0.93 -13.54 -1.31
CA ILE A 142 0.54 -12.38 -0.51
C ILE A 142 -0.98 -12.39 -0.40
N MET A 143 -1.52 -12.28 0.81
CA MET A 143 -2.95 -12.15 1.04
C MET A 143 -3.32 -10.78 1.60
N SER A 144 -4.59 -10.41 1.48
CA SER A 144 -5.15 -9.20 2.09
C SER A 144 -6.63 -9.40 2.41
N TYR A 145 -7.13 -8.64 3.38
CA TYR A 145 -8.54 -8.59 3.72
C TYR A 145 -9.10 -7.19 3.41
N VAL A 146 -10.16 -7.14 2.62
CA VAL A 146 -10.82 -5.90 2.20
C VAL A 146 -12.20 -5.84 2.84
N PRO A 147 -12.45 -4.89 3.77
CA PRO A 147 -13.75 -4.71 4.39
C PRO A 147 -14.81 -4.33 3.38
N LEU A 148 -15.85 -5.18 3.23
CA LEU A 148 -16.89 -5.01 2.21
C LEU A 148 -17.78 -3.80 2.44
N ARG A 149 -17.86 -3.31 3.68
CA ARG A 149 -18.65 -2.13 4.03
C ARG A 149 -18.13 -0.85 3.37
N HIS A 150 -16.82 -0.78 3.09
CA HIS A 150 -16.16 0.45 2.67
C HIS A 150 -15.51 0.38 1.30
N PHE A 151 -15.17 -0.82 0.80
CA PHE A 151 -14.35 -1.00 -0.40
C PHE A 151 -14.87 -2.11 -1.29
N SER A 152 -14.82 -1.91 -2.62
CA SER A 152 -15.17 -2.94 -3.61
C SER A 152 -14.10 -4.04 -3.74
N GLY A 153 -12.83 -3.68 -3.55
CA GLY A 153 -11.70 -4.59 -3.73
C GLY A 153 -11.16 -4.65 -5.17
N GLU A 154 -11.78 -3.96 -6.13
CA GLU A 154 -11.38 -3.97 -7.55
C GLU A 154 -9.91 -3.66 -7.79
N VAL A 155 -9.31 -2.81 -6.93
CA VAL A 155 -7.88 -2.49 -7.02
C VAL A 155 -7.01 -3.73 -6.80
N TYR A 156 -7.41 -4.66 -5.92
CA TYR A 156 -6.67 -5.90 -5.71
C TYR A 156 -6.77 -6.83 -6.92
N GLU A 157 -7.93 -6.91 -7.54
CA GLU A 157 -8.13 -7.69 -8.78
C GLU A 157 -7.27 -7.13 -9.92
N SER A 158 -7.19 -5.80 -10.04
CA SER A 158 -6.31 -5.15 -11.03
C SER A 158 -4.81 -5.39 -10.79
N LEU A 159 -4.43 -5.76 -9.57
CA LEU A 159 -3.06 -6.15 -9.19
C LEU A 159 -2.80 -7.66 -9.32
N GLY A 160 -3.77 -8.42 -9.81
CA GLY A 160 -3.66 -9.87 -9.99
C GLY A 160 -4.05 -10.72 -8.79
N PHE A 161 -4.59 -10.11 -7.74
CA PHE A 161 -5.14 -10.88 -6.62
C PHE A 161 -6.46 -11.56 -7.02
N VAL A 162 -6.66 -12.76 -6.52
CA VAL A 162 -7.88 -13.53 -6.70
C VAL A 162 -8.65 -13.59 -5.39
N SER A 163 -9.98 -13.42 -5.46
CA SER A 163 -10.85 -13.55 -4.29
C SER A 163 -10.95 -15.01 -3.83
N GLU A 164 -10.71 -15.24 -2.54
CA GLU A 164 -10.87 -16.56 -1.87
C GLU A 164 -12.18 -16.65 -1.05
N GLY A 165 -13.11 -15.71 -1.24
CA GLY A 165 -14.38 -15.67 -0.54
C GLY A 165 -14.45 -14.60 0.56
N VAL A 166 -15.52 -14.66 1.35
CA VAL A 166 -15.80 -13.70 2.42
C VAL A 166 -15.53 -14.35 3.77
N LYS A 167 -14.82 -13.61 4.63
CA LYS A 167 -14.61 -13.95 6.03
C LYS A 167 -15.46 -13.04 6.91
N VAL A 168 -16.16 -13.63 7.85
CA VAL A 168 -16.86 -12.91 8.92
C VAL A 168 -15.98 -12.95 10.16
N PHE A 169 -15.67 -11.77 10.73
CA PHE A 169 -14.88 -11.64 11.95
C PHE A 169 -15.80 -11.71 13.20
N GLU A 170 -15.22 -11.90 14.37
CA GLU A 170 -15.95 -12.03 15.65
C GLU A 170 -16.82 -10.79 15.98
N ASN A 171 -16.41 -9.63 15.52
CA ASN A 171 -17.17 -8.36 15.63
C ASN A 171 -18.31 -8.23 14.60
N GLY A 172 -18.56 -9.26 13.79
CA GLY A 172 -19.57 -9.26 12.73
C GLY A 172 -19.14 -8.56 11.43
N GLU A 173 -17.94 -7.98 11.37
CA GLU A 173 -17.44 -7.35 10.16
C GLU A 173 -17.13 -8.40 9.08
N GLN A 174 -17.55 -8.10 7.85
CA GLN A 174 -17.30 -8.95 6.70
C GLN A 174 -16.21 -8.36 5.83
N SER A 175 -15.22 -9.18 5.52
CA SER A 175 -14.14 -8.81 4.61
C SER A 175 -13.95 -9.86 3.53
N ARG A 176 -13.70 -9.41 2.31
CA ARG A 176 -13.29 -10.28 1.22
C ARG A 176 -11.80 -10.58 1.37
N LYS A 177 -11.48 -11.86 1.35
CA LYS A 177 -10.10 -12.32 1.34
C LYS A 177 -9.59 -12.39 -0.09
N TYR A 178 -8.46 -11.76 -0.34
CA TYR A 178 -7.76 -11.78 -1.60
C TYR A 178 -6.41 -12.45 -1.44
N ARG A 179 -5.96 -13.17 -2.48
CA ARG A 179 -4.62 -13.77 -2.54
C ARG A 179 -3.98 -13.57 -3.91
N LEU A 180 -2.73 -13.13 -3.89
CA LEU A 180 -1.83 -13.13 -5.04
C LEU A 180 -0.87 -14.29 -4.87
N LYS A 181 -1.00 -15.33 -5.71
CA LYS A 181 -0.04 -16.43 -5.80
C LYS A 181 1.09 -16.03 -6.73
N LEU A 182 2.32 -16.12 -6.26
CA LEU A 182 3.54 -15.81 -7.01
C LEU A 182 4.33 -17.08 -7.35
N LYS A 183 3.99 -18.16 -6.67
CA LYS A 183 4.46 -19.51 -6.95
C LYS A 183 3.27 -20.45 -7.08
N GLU A 184 3.34 -21.36 -8.04
CA GLU A 184 2.37 -22.45 -8.17
C GLU A 184 2.60 -23.43 -7.02
N TYR A 185 1.60 -23.61 -6.18
CA TYR A 185 1.53 -24.67 -5.19
C TYR A 185 0.10 -25.25 -5.19
N HIS A 186 -0.02 -26.54 -5.32
CA HIS A 186 -1.29 -27.24 -5.49
C HIS A 186 -1.85 -27.78 -4.18
#